data_b47e6af336c4cd7bf090ed08876dfe10
#
_entry.id   b47e6af336c4cd7bf090ed08876dfe10
#
_cell.length_a   1.000
_cell.length_b   1.000
_cell.length_c   1.000
_cell.angle_alpha   90.00
_cell.angle_beta   90.00
_cell.angle_gamma   90.00
#
_symmetry.space_group_name_H-M   'P 1'
#
loop_
_entity.id
_entity.type
_entity.pdbx_description
1 polymer ?
#
loop_
_entity_poly.entity_id
_entity_poly.type
_entity_poly.pdbx_seq_one_letter_code
_entity_poly.pdbx_strand_id
1 'polypeptide(L)'
;NRHDAIAELRRHEPAVVLQDLGLPPHPEGVEEGLATLAETLKLAPYTKVIVVTGNGDQENALTAVAQGAYDFYEKPVDTDTLKLLVDRAFNIAELEAENRRLQNQVAESPLDGIVAASEGMLAVCRMIEKIAPTDVTTLLLGESGTGKELFAREIHEQSAKRQAPFVAVNCAAFPESLLESELFGHQKGAFTGADRDK
;
A
#
# COMPACT_ATOMS: atom_id res chain seq x y z
N ASN A 1 2.66 10.02 -35.00
CA ASN A 1 2.55 11.39 -34.47
C ASN A 1 2.08 11.35 -33.00
N ARG A 2 2.17 12.47 -32.26
CA ARG A 2 1.81 12.59 -30.86
C ARG A 2 0.36 12.15 -30.57
N HIS A 3 -0.59 12.60 -31.39
CA HIS A 3 -2.01 12.30 -31.17
C HIS A 3 -2.29 10.79 -31.22
N ASP A 4 -1.73 10.09 -32.20
CA ASP A 4 -1.91 8.64 -32.33
C ASP A 4 -1.21 7.90 -31.19
N ALA A 5 0.00 8.34 -30.80
CA ALA A 5 0.73 7.74 -29.67
C ALA A 5 -0.08 7.83 -28.36
N ILE A 6 -0.69 8.97 -28.06
CA ILE A 6 -1.52 9.14 -26.88
C ILE A 6 -2.82 8.32 -26.97
N ALA A 7 -3.41 8.19 -28.15
CA ALA A 7 -4.59 7.32 -28.34
C ALA A 7 -4.27 5.85 -28.06
N GLU A 8 -3.15 5.35 -28.58
CA GLU A 8 -2.69 3.98 -28.34
C GLU A 8 -2.25 3.75 -26.90
N LEU A 9 -1.61 4.74 -26.26
CA LEU A 9 -1.28 4.69 -24.83
C LEU A 9 -2.53 4.46 -23.97
N ARG A 10 -3.60 5.21 -24.22
CA ARG A 10 -4.87 5.08 -23.48
C ARG A 10 -5.58 3.76 -23.73
N ARG A 11 -5.42 3.21 -24.95
CA ARG A 11 -6.06 1.96 -25.35
C ARG A 11 -5.40 0.73 -24.75
N HIS A 12 -4.08 0.74 -24.66
CA HIS A 12 -3.28 -0.44 -24.34
C HIS A 12 -2.63 -0.39 -22.96
N GLU A 13 -2.55 0.79 -22.34
CA GLU A 13 -1.91 1.01 -21.04
C GLU A 13 -0.56 0.25 -20.88
N PRO A 14 0.39 0.43 -21.81
CA PRO A 14 1.59 -0.39 -21.84
C PRO A 14 2.47 -0.11 -20.62
N ALA A 15 3.12 -1.14 -20.07
CA ALA A 15 4.09 -1.01 -18.99
C ALA A 15 5.38 -0.31 -19.46
N VAL A 16 5.77 -0.50 -20.72
CA VAL A 16 6.98 0.08 -21.33
C VAL A 16 6.62 0.70 -22.67
N VAL A 17 7.17 1.87 -22.95
CA VAL A 17 7.06 2.58 -24.23
C VAL A 17 8.46 2.89 -24.75
N LEU A 18 8.71 2.55 -26.01
CA LEU A 18 9.86 3.03 -26.77
C LEU A 18 9.42 4.24 -27.58
N GLN A 19 10.03 5.40 -27.35
CA GLN A 19 9.65 6.64 -27.98
C GLN A 19 10.82 7.30 -28.68
N ASP A 20 10.69 7.57 -29.98
CA ASP A 20 11.63 8.43 -30.71
C ASP A 20 11.38 9.91 -30.33
N LEU A 21 12.42 10.71 -30.16
CA LEU A 21 12.30 12.15 -29.98
C LEU A 21 11.96 12.87 -31.28
N GLY A 22 12.48 12.39 -32.42
CA GLY A 22 12.21 12.96 -33.74
C GLY A 22 10.82 12.59 -34.23
N LEU A 23 9.76 13.25 -33.76
CA LEU A 23 8.38 12.99 -34.17
C LEU A 23 7.86 14.03 -35.18
N PRO A 24 6.98 13.62 -36.14
CA PRO A 24 6.29 14.56 -37.01
C PRO A 24 5.46 15.58 -36.17
N PRO A 25 5.33 16.86 -36.63
CA PRO A 25 5.64 17.38 -37.97
C PRO A 25 7.10 17.79 -38.19
N HIS A 26 7.94 17.83 -37.15
CA HIS A 26 9.34 18.26 -37.24
C HIS A 26 10.30 17.13 -36.80
N PRO A 27 10.57 16.14 -37.66
CA PRO A 27 11.38 14.96 -37.29
C PRO A 27 12.85 15.30 -36.93
N GLU A 28 13.34 16.47 -37.33
CA GLU A 28 14.68 16.96 -36.99
C GLU A 28 14.69 17.72 -35.65
N GLY A 29 13.52 18.03 -35.07
CA GLY A 29 13.36 18.65 -33.77
C GLY A 29 12.98 17.65 -32.69
N VAL A 30 13.14 18.05 -31.44
CA VAL A 30 12.82 17.19 -30.25
C VAL A 30 11.60 17.66 -29.48
N GLU A 31 11.03 18.81 -29.84
CA GLU A 31 9.95 19.45 -29.09
C GLU A 31 8.70 18.58 -29.01
N GLU A 32 8.31 17.96 -30.13
CA GLU A 32 7.16 17.04 -30.19
C GLU A 32 7.41 15.76 -29.40
N GLY A 33 8.64 15.23 -29.44
CA GLY A 33 9.04 14.07 -28.64
C GLY A 33 8.98 14.36 -27.16
N LEU A 34 9.55 15.45 -26.69
CA LEU A 34 9.53 15.87 -25.28
C LEU A 34 8.10 16.19 -24.82
N ALA A 35 7.29 16.85 -25.66
CA ALA A 35 5.89 17.11 -25.34
C ALA A 35 5.06 15.80 -25.25
N THR A 36 5.36 14.80 -26.11
CA THR A 36 4.72 13.48 -26.06
C THR A 36 5.12 12.75 -24.78
N LEU A 37 6.40 12.79 -24.39
CA LEU A 37 6.90 12.22 -23.15
C LEU A 37 6.17 12.82 -21.92
N ALA A 38 6.11 14.15 -21.84
CA ALA A 38 5.44 14.84 -20.73
C ALA A 38 3.96 14.48 -20.64
N GLU A 39 3.26 14.38 -21.77
CA GLU A 39 1.86 13.98 -21.80
C GLU A 39 1.67 12.50 -21.45
N THR A 40 2.56 11.63 -21.92
CA THR A 40 2.57 10.20 -21.57
C THR A 40 2.72 10.00 -20.07
N LEU A 41 3.71 10.65 -19.44
CA LEU A 41 3.95 10.54 -18.00
C LEU A 41 2.82 11.15 -17.16
N LYS A 42 2.14 12.19 -17.66
CA LYS A 42 0.97 12.76 -17.01
C LYS A 42 -0.24 11.81 -17.04
N LEU A 43 -0.46 11.11 -18.14
CA LEU A 43 -1.60 10.21 -18.33
C LEU A 43 -1.34 8.82 -17.74
N ALA A 44 -0.12 8.33 -17.84
CA ALA A 44 0.31 7.01 -17.38
C ALA A 44 1.63 7.12 -16.58
N PRO A 45 1.58 7.63 -15.34
CA PRO A 45 2.78 7.95 -14.55
C PRO A 45 3.65 6.74 -14.19
N TYR A 46 3.13 5.54 -14.37
CA TYR A 46 3.83 4.30 -14.06
C TYR A 46 4.44 3.62 -15.29
N THR A 47 4.10 4.08 -16.49
CA THR A 47 4.68 3.59 -17.75
C THR A 47 6.16 3.98 -17.81
N LYS A 48 7.03 3.02 -18.08
CA LYS A 48 8.46 3.26 -18.29
C LYS A 48 8.70 3.69 -19.72
N VAL A 49 9.04 4.95 -19.92
CA VAL A 49 9.34 5.49 -21.26
C VAL A 49 10.85 5.45 -21.47
N ILE A 50 11.29 4.69 -22.47
CA ILE A 50 12.66 4.65 -22.97
C ILE A 50 12.71 5.51 -24.23
N VAL A 51 13.52 6.56 -24.19
CA VAL A 51 13.64 7.50 -25.29
C VAL A 51 14.72 7.05 -26.24
N VAL A 52 14.44 7.04 -27.53
CA VAL A 52 15.43 6.75 -28.59
C VAL A 52 15.82 8.06 -29.26
N THR A 53 17.14 8.37 -29.29
CA THR A 53 17.66 9.65 -29.81
C THR A 53 18.59 9.45 -30.99
N GLY A 54 18.79 10.50 -31.79
CA GLY A 54 19.81 10.51 -32.84
C GLY A 54 21.23 10.59 -32.27
N ASN A 55 22.22 10.29 -33.13
CA ASN A 55 23.63 10.38 -32.77
C ASN A 55 24.00 11.86 -32.48
N GLY A 56 24.58 12.12 -31.28
CA GLY A 56 24.99 13.48 -30.86
C GLY A 56 23.94 14.28 -30.08
N ASP A 57 22.75 13.72 -29.81
CA ASP A 57 21.65 14.37 -29.09
C ASP A 57 21.68 14.14 -27.56
N GLN A 58 22.85 14.02 -26.95
CA GLN A 58 23.01 13.73 -25.51
C GLN A 58 22.31 14.75 -24.62
N GLU A 59 22.31 16.03 -24.96
CA GLU A 59 21.66 17.08 -24.17
C GLU A 59 20.15 16.90 -24.14
N ASN A 60 19.57 16.53 -25.27
CA ASN A 60 18.14 16.22 -25.39
C ASN A 60 17.75 14.93 -24.66
N ALA A 61 18.63 13.92 -24.68
CA ALA A 61 18.47 12.68 -23.93
C ALA A 61 18.45 12.93 -22.42
N LEU A 62 19.41 13.72 -21.92
CA LEU A 62 19.47 14.12 -20.50
C LEU A 62 18.24 14.95 -20.09
N THR A 63 17.77 15.82 -20.97
CA THR A 63 16.53 16.58 -20.76
C THR A 63 15.31 15.67 -20.64
N ALA A 64 15.22 14.64 -21.49
CA ALA A 64 14.14 13.65 -21.41
C ALA A 64 14.17 12.86 -20.08
N VAL A 65 15.35 12.43 -19.62
CA VAL A 65 15.51 11.75 -18.32
C VAL A 65 15.16 12.69 -17.16
N ALA A 66 15.58 13.95 -17.22
CA ALA A 66 15.21 14.96 -16.22
C ALA A 66 13.70 15.23 -16.18
N GLN A 67 12.98 15.04 -17.29
CA GLN A 67 11.51 15.12 -17.36
C GLN A 67 10.80 13.82 -16.92
N GLY A 68 11.55 12.76 -16.57
CA GLY A 68 10.99 11.53 -16.04
C GLY A 68 11.00 10.33 -16.98
N ALA A 69 11.68 10.39 -18.13
CA ALA A 69 11.95 9.20 -18.92
C ALA A 69 12.71 8.17 -18.07
N TYR A 70 12.39 6.90 -18.23
CA TYR A 70 13.04 5.82 -17.49
C TYR A 70 14.53 5.69 -17.86
N ASP A 71 14.82 5.76 -19.15
CA ASP A 71 16.17 5.73 -19.70
C ASP A 71 16.17 6.26 -21.13
N PHE A 72 17.36 6.36 -21.75
CA PHE A 72 17.48 6.68 -23.16
C PHE A 72 18.42 5.72 -23.88
N TYR A 73 18.28 5.65 -25.19
CA TYR A 73 19.11 4.86 -26.08
C TYR A 73 19.50 5.65 -27.33
N GLU A 74 20.78 5.65 -27.68
CA GLU A 74 21.31 6.38 -28.84
C GLU A 74 21.31 5.49 -30.11
N LYS A 75 20.87 6.03 -31.23
CA LYS A 75 20.97 5.35 -32.55
C LYS A 75 22.44 5.34 -33.01
N PRO A 76 22.93 4.27 -33.69
CA PRO A 76 22.19 3.13 -34.22
C PRO A 76 21.77 2.11 -33.15
N VAL A 77 20.58 1.54 -33.31
CA VAL A 77 19.99 0.62 -32.33
C VAL A 77 20.67 -0.74 -32.40
N ASP A 78 21.41 -1.12 -31.35
CA ASP A 78 21.82 -2.51 -31.12
C ASP A 78 20.69 -3.26 -30.43
N THR A 79 20.19 -4.30 -31.09
CA THR A 79 19.00 -5.04 -30.66
C THR A 79 19.19 -5.74 -29.32
N ASP A 80 20.38 -6.26 -29.04
CA ASP A 80 20.65 -7.01 -27.83
C ASP A 80 20.70 -6.07 -26.62
N THR A 81 21.36 -4.93 -26.76
CA THR A 81 21.40 -3.89 -25.72
C THR A 81 20.02 -3.29 -25.48
N LEU A 82 19.27 -2.97 -26.54
CA LEU A 82 17.90 -2.44 -26.40
C LEU A 82 16.98 -3.45 -25.69
N LYS A 83 17.08 -4.74 -26.05
CA LYS A 83 16.32 -5.80 -25.39
C LYS A 83 16.61 -5.85 -23.89
N LEU A 84 17.88 -5.80 -23.49
CA LEU A 84 18.26 -5.78 -22.08
C LEU A 84 17.65 -4.59 -21.33
N LEU A 85 17.64 -3.42 -21.97
CA LEU A 85 17.07 -2.19 -21.39
C LEU A 85 15.54 -2.32 -21.21
N VAL A 86 14.86 -2.86 -22.21
CA VAL A 86 13.41 -3.13 -22.19
C VAL A 86 13.08 -4.16 -21.10
N ASP A 87 13.82 -5.26 -21.02
CA ASP A 87 13.61 -6.29 -19.99
C ASP A 87 13.78 -5.70 -18.57
N ARG A 88 14.78 -4.85 -18.34
CA ARG A 88 14.93 -4.12 -17.08
C ARG A 88 13.73 -3.20 -16.78
N ALA A 89 13.26 -2.47 -17.76
CA ALA A 89 12.11 -1.58 -17.60
C ALA A 89 10.84 -2.37 -17.24
N PHE A 90 10.60 -3.52 -17.86
CA PHE A 90 9.49 -4.42 -17.53
C PHE A 90 9.60 -4.94 -16.08
N ASN A 91 10.76 -5.44 -15.68
CA ASN A 91 10.98 -5.93 -14.32
C ASN A 91 10.69 -4.85 -13.26
N ILE A 92 11.14 -3.62 -13.48
CA ILE A 92 10.86 -2.50 -12.56
C ILE A 92 9.36 -2.15 -12.55
N ALA A 93 8.73 -2.09 -13.71
CA ALA A 93 7.28 -1.81 -13.79
C ALA A 93 6.45 -2.88 -13.05
N GLU A 94 6.82 -4.15 -13.17
CA GLU A 94 6.17 -5.27 -12.48
C GLU A 94 6.34 -5.19 -10.96
N LEU A 95 7.58 -4.95 -10.48
CA LEU A 95 7.87 -4.77 -9.06
C LEU A 95 7.11 -3.58 -8.46
N GLU A 96 7.05 -2.46 -9.16
CA GLU A 96 6.27 -1.30 -8.70
C GLU A 96 4.77 -1.57 -8.69
N ALA A 97 4.25 -2.30 -9.68
CA ALA A 97 2.84 -2.68 -9.73
C ALA A 97 2.48 -3.60 -8.54
N GLU A 98 3.33 -4.58 -8.25
CA GLU A 98 3.14 -5.47 -7.10
C GLU A 98 3.23 -4.70 -5.76
N ASN A 99 4.19 -3.79 -5.63
CA ASN A 99 4.33 -2.95 -4.44
C ASN A 99 3.06 -2.10 -4.23
N ARG A 100 2.53 -1.46 -5.28
CA ARG A 100 1.27 -0.70 -5.19
C ARG A 100 0.09 -1.60 -4.82
N ARG A 101 0.02 -2.81 -5.38
CA ARG A 101 -1.02 -3.79 -5.03
C ARG A 101 -0.99 -4.12 -3.55
N LEU A 102 0.20 -4.39 -3.01
CA LEU A 102 0.38 -4.67 -1.58
C LEU A 102 0.05 -3.47 -0.70
N GLN A 103 0.48 -2.27 -1.08
CA GLN A 103 0.15 -1.03 -0.36
C GLN A 103 -1.35 -0.74 -0.34
N ASN A 104 -2.04 -0.95 -1.47
CA ASN A 104 -3.49 -0.79 -1.53
C ASN A 104 -4.21 -1.81 -0.66
N GLN A 105 -3.73 -3.07 -0.57
CA GLN A 105 -4.28 -4.06 0.35
C GLN A 105 -4.14 -3.65 1.82
N VAL A 106 -3.04 -2.97 2.18
CA VAL A 106 -2.85 -2.42 3.54
C VAL A 106 -3.76 -1.21 3.79
N ALA A 107 -3.95 -0.35 2.78
CA ALA A 107 -4.81 0.83 2.87
C ALA A 107 -6.32 0.48 2.90
N GLU A 108 -6.71 -0.69 2.41
CA GLU A 108 -8.08 -1.20 2.46
C GLU A 108 -8.42 -1.90 3.79
N SER A 109 -7.48 -1.98 4.74
CA SER A 109 -7.81 -2.47 6.08
C SER A 109 -8.78 -1.49 6.74
N PRO A 110 -10.01 -1.90 7.09
CA PRO A 110 -11.00 -1.02 7.68
C PRO A 110 -10.65 -0.58 9.11
N LEU A 111 -9.61 -1.15 9.71
CA LEU A 111 -9.17 -0.87 11.08
C LEU A 111 -7.75 -0.32 11.09
N ASP A 112 -7.54 0.80 11.78
CA ASP A 112 -6.23 1.45 11.92
C ASP A 112 -5.22 0.51 12.60
N GLY A 113 -4.03 0.38 12.01
CA GLY A 113 -2.95 -0.44 12.57
C GLY A 113 -3.11 -1.97 12.40
N ILE A 114 -4.20 -2.44 11.77
CA ILE A 114 -4.41 -3.86 11.47
C ILE A 114 -4.19 -4.12 9.98
N VAL A 115 -3.24 -4.97 9.65
CA VAL A 115 -3.02 -5.43 8.27
C VAL A 115 -3.93 -6.62 7.99
N ALA A 116 -5.01 -6.40 7.23
CA ALA A 116 -5.96 -7.42 6.85
C ALA A 116 -5.87 -7.69 5.34
N ALA A 117 -5.10 -8.71 4.94
CA ALA A 117 -4.90 -9.06 3.53
C ALA A 117 -5.77 -10.25 3.07
N SER A 118 -6.24 -11.10 3.99
CA SER A 118 -7.09 -12.24 3.65
C SER A 118 -8.58 -11.88 3.74
N GLU A 119 -9.40 -12.51 2.91
CA GLU A 119 -10.86 -12.30 2.91
C GLU A 119 -11.49 -12.62 4.27
N GLY A 120 -10.99 -13.68 4.96
CA GLY A 120 -11.42 -14.01 6.31
C GLY A 120 -11.11 -12.92 7.32
N MET A 121 -9.92 -12.31 7.26
CA MET A 121 -9.53 -11.21 8.15
C MET A 121 -10.34 -9.93 7.85
N LEU A 122 -10.57 -9.60 6.59
CA LEU A 122 -11.45 -8.49 6.19
C LEU A 122 -12.88 -8.68 6.69
N ALA A 123 -13.39 -9.92 6.72
CA ALA A 123 -14.70 -10.22 7.30
C ALA A 123 -14.74 -9.97 8.82
N VAL A 124 -13.66 -10.32 9.54
CA VAL A 124 -13.50 -10.02 10.98
C VAL A 124 -13.47 -8.52 11.22
N CYS A 125 -12.68 -7.75 10.45
CA CYS A 125 -12.63 -6.29 10.54
C CYS A 125 -14.01 -5.66 10.34
N ARG A 126 -14.73 -6.03 9.29
CA ARG A 126 -16.11 -5.56 9.06
C ARG A 126 -17.09 -5.93 10.17
N MET A 127 -16.89 -7.07 10.84
CA MET A 127 -17.69 -7.45 12.01
C MET A 127 -17.39 -6.53 13.20
N ILE A 128 -16.14 -6.20 13.44
CA ILE A 128 -15.70 -5.29 14.50
C ILE A 128 -16.32 -3.90 14.31
N GLU A 129 -16.26 -3.33 13.12
CA GLU A 129 -16.91 -2.04 12.81
C GLU A 129 -18.40 -2.03 13.16
N LYS A 130 -19.09 -3.16 12.98
CA LYS A 130 -20.52 -3.27 13.29
C LYS A 130 -20.80 -3.41 14.78
N ILE A 131 -19.95 -4.13 15.53
CA ILE A 131 -20.20 -4.39 16.97
C ILE A 131 -19.61 -3.31 17.87
N ALA A 132 -18.52 -2.66 17.47
CA ALA A 132 -17.82 -1.66 18.31
C ALA A 132 -18.72 -0.52 18.81
N PRO A 133 -19.68 0.04 18.03
CA PRO A 133 -20.59 1.06 18.51
C PRO A 133 -21.65 0.54 19.50
N THR A 134 -21.74 -0.77 19.71
CA THR A 134 -22.74 -1.40 20.59
C THR A 134 -22.15 -1.77 21.96
N ASP A 135 -23.01 -2.01 22.96
CA ASP A 135 -22.59 -2.48 24.30
C ASP A 135 -22.60 -4.02 24.41
N VAL A 136 -22.47 -4.74 23.30
CA VAL A 136 -22.51 -6.20 23.27
C VAL A 136 -21.21 -6.80 23.82
N THR A 137 -21.35 -7.77 24.74
CA THR A 137 -20.20 -8.56 25.19
C THR A 137 -19.62 -9.37 24.04
N THR A 138 -18.33 -9.19 23.76
CA THR A 138 -17.66 -9.81 22.64
C THR A 138 -16.64 -10.85 23.12
N LEU A 139 -16.66 -12.05 22.55
CA LEU A 139 -15.67 -13.12 22.79
C LEU A 139 -14.78 -13.22 21.54
N LEU A 140 -13.48 -13.00 21.72
CA LEU A 140 -12.46 -13.16 20.66
C LEU A 140 -11.76 -14.53 20.82
N LEU A 141 -11.95 -15.43 19.86
CA LEU A 141 -11.34 -16.75 19.82
C LEU A 141 -10.19 -16.81 18.80
N GLY A 142 -9.13 -17.51 19.15
CA GLY A 142 -7.97 -17.70 18.27
C GLY A 142 -6.76 -18.24 19.02
N GLU A 143 -5.78 -18.75 18.30
CA GLU A 143 -4.52 -19.25 18.85
C GLU A 143 -3.70 -18.14 19.52
N SER A 144 -2.68 -18.55 20.31
CA SER A 144 -1.75 -17.58 20.88
C SER A 144 -1.00 -16.81 19.80
N GLY A 145 -0.80 -15.52 19.97
CA GLY A 145 -0.08 -14.68 18.99
C GLY A 145 -0.89 -14.21 17.79
N THR A 146 -2.19 -14.52 17.67
CA THR A 146 -3.04 -14.12 16.53
C THR A 146 -3.53 -12.65 16.59
N GLY A 147 -3.08 -11.86 17.57
CA GLY A 147 -3.44 -10.44 17.67
C GLY A 147 -4.78 -10.14 18.35
N LYS A 148 -5.37 -11.06 19.13
CA LYS A 148 -6.65 -10.84 19.83
C LYS A 148 -6.70 -9.57 20.67
N GLU A 149 -5.60 -9.22 21.34
CA GLU A 149 -5.51 -8.00 22.13
C GLU A 149 -5.60 -6.74 21.26
N LEU A 150 -4.99 -6.77 20.09
CA LEU A 150 -5.06 -5.68 19.12
C LEU A 150 -6.51 -5.43 18.70
N PHE A 151 -7.25 -6.48 18.38
CA PHE A 151 -8.68 -6.38 18.04
C PHE A 151 -9.53 -5.91 19.22
N ALA A 152 -9.21 -6.33 20.46
CA ALA A 152 -9.92 -5.86 21.64
C ALA A 152 -9.74 -4.35 21.87
N ARG A 153 -8.53 -3.84 21.66
CA ARG A 153 -8.23 -2.40 21.70
C ARG A 153 -8.98 -1.64 20.62
N GLU A 154 -8.99 -2.16 19.41
CA GLU A 154 -9.67 -1.53 18.28
C GLU A 154 -11.19 -1.45 18.51
N ILE A 155 -11.81 -2.50 19.05
CA ILE A 155 -13.22 -2.48 19.44
C ILE A 155 -13.46 -1.36 20.48
N HIS A 156 -12.57 -1.19 21.44
CA HIS A 156 -12.68 -0.13 22.44
C HIS A 156 -12.54 1.26 21.79
N GLU A 157 -11.55 1.46 20.93
CA GLU A 157 -11.28 2.75 20.29
C GLU A 157 -12.41 3.20 19.37
N GLN A 158 -13.10 2.25 18.73
CA GLN A 158 -14.27 2.53 17.89
C GLN A 158 -15.59 2.57 18.66
N SER A 159 -15.58 2.24 19.97
CA SER A 159 -16.79 2.23 20.80
C SER A 159 -17.21 3.63 21.25
N ALA A 160 -18.45 3.73 21.74
CA ALA A 160 -18.92 4.94 22.43
C ALA A 160 -18.10 5.27 23.69
N LYS A 161 -17.35 4.29 24.21
CA LYS A 161 -16.54 4.40 25.45
C LYS A 161 -15.06 4.65 25.16
N ARG A 162 -14.68 5.04 23.96
CA ARG A 162 -13.27 5.27 23.54
C ARG A 162 -12.49 6.23 24.43
N GLN A 163 -13.18 7.13 25.14
CA GLN A 163 -12.55 8.08 26.07
C GLN A 163 -12.37 7.50 27.50
N ALA A 164 -12.97 6.34 27.79
CA ALA A 164 -12.80 5.65 29.06
C ALA A 164 -11.48 4.83 29.04
N PRO A 165 -10.91 4.51 30.22
CA PRO A 165 -9.71 3.69 30.27
C PRO A 165 -9.98 2.27 29.77
N PHE A 166 -9.07 1.76 28.91
CA PHE A 166 -9.04 0.36 28.50
C PHE A 166 -8.30 -0.45 29.58
N VAL A 167 -9.01 -1.31 30.31
CA VAL A 167 -8.44 -2.13 31.37
C VAL A 167 -8.25 -3.57 30.89
N ALA A 168 -6.98 -3.95 30.64
CA ALA A 168 -6.63 -5.31 30.26
C ALA A 168 -6.26 -6.12 31.51
N VAL A 169 -6.92 -7.27 31.71
CA VAL A 169 -6.65 -8.17 32.83
C VAL A 169 -6.22 -9.54 32.28
N ASN A 170 -5.02 -9.98 32.68
CA ASN A 170 -4.55 -11.32 32.35
C ASN A 170 -5.02 -12.29 33.45
N CYS A 171 -6.14 -12.97 33.23
CA CYS A 171 -6.70 -13.91 34.18
C CYS A 171 -5.77 -15.08 34.54
N ALA A 172 -4.88 -15.49 33.62
CA ALA A 172 -3.91 -16.56 33.86
C ALA A 172 -2.77 -16.15 34.85
N ALA A 173 -2.61 -14.86 35.08
CA ALA A 173 -1.61 -14.36 36.05
C ALA A 173 -2.10 -14.38 37.51
N PHE A 174 -3.39 -14.61 37.72
CA PHE A 174 -3.96 -14.67 39.07
C PHE A 174 -4.16 -16.11 39.54
N PRO A 175 -3.88 -16.43 40.80
CA PRO A 175 -4.37 -17.68 41.41
C PRO A 175 -5.89 -17.77 41.29
N GLU A 176 -6.39 -18.95 41.01
CA GLU A 176 -7.83 -19.19 40.83
C GLU A 176 -8.67 -18.71 42.05
N SER A 177 -8.15 -18.88 43.25
CA SER A 177 -8.78 -18.42 44.51
C SER A 177 -8.89 -16.92 44.67
N LEU A 178 -8.13 -16.12 43.92
CA LEU A 178 -8.14 -14.65 43.99
C LEU A 178 -8.81 -13.99 42.79
N LEU A 179 -9.03 -14.75 41.71
CA LEU A 179 -9.55 -14.21 40.44
C LEU A 179 -10.91 -13.54 40.60
N GLU A 180 -11.84 -14.17 41.29
CA GLU A 180 -13.17 -13.59 41.57
C GLU A 180 -13.07 -12.27 42.39
N SER A 181 -12.20 -12.27 43.40
CA SER A 181 -11.96 -11.11 44.24
C SER A 181 -11.31 -9.94 43.49
N GLU A 182 -10.42 -10.25 42.54
CA GLU A 182 -9.78 -9.23 41.70
C GLU A 182 -10.76 -8.64 40.67
N LEU A 183 -11.64 -9.47 40.10
CA LEU A 183 -12.58 -9.04 39.07
C LEU A 183 -13.84 -8.33 39.60
N PHE A 184 -14.35 -8.79 40.75
CA PHE A 184 -15.66 -8.34 41.29
C PHE A 184 -15.55 -7.62 42.63
N GLY A 185 -14.33 -7.58 43.17
CA GLY A 185 -14.10 -7.02 44.49
C GLY A 185 -14.47 -7.98 45.63
N HIS A 186 -14.23 -7.54 46.89
CA HIS A 186 -14.56 -8.29 48.09
C HIS A 186 -14.80 -7.36 49.27
N GLN A 187 -15.57 -7.81 50.22
CA GLN A 187 -15.71 -7.14 51.51
C GLN A 187 -14.57 -7.51 52.46
N LYS A 188 -14.22 -6.59 53.35
CA LYS A 188 -13.23 -6.83 54.39
C LYS A 188 -13.59 -8.10 55.20
N GLY A 189 -12.62 -9.00 55.35
CA GLY A 189 -12.79 -10.26 56.05
C GLY A 189 -13.38 -11.41 55.25
N ALA A 190 -13.60 -11.26 53.96
CA ALA A 190 -14.14 -12.34 53.10
C ALA A 190 -13.18 -13.56 52.97
N PHE A 191 -11.88 -13.36 53.12
CA PHE A 191 -10.86 -14.41 53.14
C PHE A 191 -9.61 -13.95 53.90
N THR A 192 -8.70 -14.89 54.22
CA THR A 192 -7.43 -14.58 54.92
C THR A 192 -6.58 -13.64 54.08
N GLY A 193 -6.39 -12.39 54.53
CA GLY A 193 -5.69 -11.33 53.81
C GLY A 193 -6.60 -10.26 53.21
N ALA A 194 -7.92 -10.35 53.39
CA ALA A 194 -8.88 -9.31 52.99
C ALA A 194 -8.95 -8.22 54.07
N ASP A 195 -7.91 -7.36 54.16
CA ASP A 195 -7.77 -6.35 55.21
C ASP A 195 -8.63 -5.10 54.99
N ARG A 196 -9.14 -4.91 53.77
CA ARG A 196 -10.01 -3.77 53.35
C ARG A 196 -10.99 -4.22 52.30
N ASP A 197 -12.03 -3.43 52.08
CA ASP A 197 -12.93 -3.58 50.94
C ASP A 197 -12.21 -3.24 49.63
N LYS A 198 -12.53 -3.96 48.59
CA LYS A 198 -12.00 -3.74 47.24
C LYS A 198 -13.12 -3.66 46.23
#